data_0ad22d3b490b585b3d81d58bc3350988
#
_entry.id   0ad22d3b490b585b3d81d58bc3350988
#
_cell.length_a   1.000
_cell.length_b   1.000
_cell.length_c   1.000
_cell.angle_alpha   90.00
_cell.angle_beta   90.00
_cell.angle_gamma   90.00
#
_symmetry.space_group_name_H-M   'P 1'
#
loop_
_entity.id
_entity.type
_entity.pdbx_description
1 polymer ?
#
loop_
_entity_poly.entity_id
_entity_poly.type
_entity_poly.pdbx_seq_one_letter_code
_entity_poly.pdbx_strand_id
1 'polypeptide(L)'
;MKYKTRLLALITSLLVSGQVAAQTISIANPWVRATVQGQKATGAFMTVTSKENAKLVAVSSPVAGIVEIHEMKMDKDVMKMAALPNGLDLPAGKPVDLKPGSYHIMLMDLKLPLNKDVSVPLTLTIQDGAGKKSQQTVQVPVSTSPPAGQGMGMHQGGEHKH
;
A
#
# COMPACT_ATOMS: atom_id res chain seq x y z
N MET A 1 21.83 -5.24 -73.20
CA MET A 1 22.22 -5.20 -71.80
C MET A 1 21.12 -4.49 -71.04
N LYS A 2 20.33 -5.24 -70.21
CA LYS A 2 19.19 -4.71 -69.46
C LYS A 2 19.54 -4.73 -67.98
N TYR A 3 19.83 -3.57 -67.39
CA TYR A 3 20.10 -3.43 -65.94
C TYR A 3 18.77 -3.30 -65.23
N LYS A 4 18.40 -4.34 -64.44
CA LYS A 4 17.26 -4.30 -63.54
C LYS A 4 17.70 -3.65 -62.24
N THR A 5 17.36 -2.39 -62.04
CA THR A 5 17.53 -1.67 -60.76
C THR A 5 16.56 -2.21 -59.72
N ARG A 6 17.03 -2.92 -58.71
CA ARG A 6 16.25 -3.35 -57.55
C ARG A 6 16.25 -2.21 -56.55
N LEU A 7 15.09 -1.58 -56.40
CA LEU A 7 14.85 -0.58 -55.37
C LEU A 7 14.62 -1.30 -54.02
N LEU A 8 15.60 -1.19 -53.13
CA LEU A 8 15.54 -1.75 -51.78
C LEU A 8 14.84 -0.72 -50.87
N ALA A 9 13.57 -0.91 -50.58
CA ALA A 9 12.82 -0.08 -49.65
C ALA A 9 13.24 -0.43 -48.20
N LEU A 10 13.99 0.47 -47.57
CA LEU A 10 14.35 0.39 -46.14
C LEU A 10 13.14 0.84 -45.30
N ILE A 11 12.42 -0.10 -44.73
CA ILE A 11 11.34 0.19 -43.77
C ILE A 11 12.00 0.40 -42.39
N THR A 12 12.22 1.67 -42.04
CA THR A 12 12.69 2.05 -40.71
C THR A 12 11.53 1.95 -39.73
N SER A 13 11.45 0.83 -39.00
CA SER A 13 10.49 0.67 -37.88
C SER A 13 10.91 1.57 -36.70
N LEU A 14 10.19 2.68 -36.51
CA LEU A 14 10.35 3.57 -35.38
C LEU A 14 9.71 2.88 -34.15
N LEU A 15 10.52 2.19 -33.35
CA LEU A 15 10.12 1.68 -32.03
C LEU A 15 9.94 2.87 -31.09
N VAL A 16 8.73 3.35 -30.97
CA VAL A 16 8.34 4.28 -29.89
C VAL A 16 8.33 3.50 -28.58
N SER A 17 9.47 3.52 -27.90
CA SER A 17 9.58 3.03 -26.52
C SER A 17 8.81 3.99 -25.62
N GLY A 18 7.53 3.70 -25.38
CA GLY A 18 6.73 4.40 -24.38
C GLY A 18 7.40 4.22 -23.01
N GLN A 19 8.02 5.25 -22.51
CA GLN A 19 8.51 5.30 -21.14
C GLN A 19 7.29 5.29 -20.22
N VAL A 20 6.98 4.15 -19.65
CA VAL A 20 6.06 4.05 -18.51
C VAL A 20 6.79 4.70 -17.33
N ALA A 21 6.49 5.95 -17.06
CA ALA A 21 6.95 6.60 -15.84
C ALA A 21 6.37 5.81 -14.67
N ALA A 22 7.17 4.98 -14.03
CA ALA A 22 6.80 4.31 -12.80
C ALA A 22 6.59 5.38 -11.74
N GLN A 23 5.38 5.53 -11.23
CA GLN A 23 5.14 6.34 -10.04
C GLN A 23 6.05 5.83 -8.94
N THR A 24 6.94 6.67 -8.46
CA THR A 24 7.89 6.26 -7.44
C THR A 24 7.21 6.39 -6.08
N ILE A 25 6.59 5.30 -5.66
CA ILE A 25 6.06 5.12 -4.31
C ILE A 25 7.16 4.44 -3.48
N SER A 26 7.50 5.03 -2.36
CA SER A 26 8.36 4.44 -1.34
C SER A 26 7.49 3.86 -0.23
N ILE A 27 7.77 2.62 0.15
CA ILE A 27 7.10 1.93 1.25
C ILE A 27 8.15 1.59 2.30
N ALA A 28 7.92 2.04 3.53
CA ALA A 28 8.81 1.81 4.66
C ALA A 28 8.09 1.05 5.77
N ASN A 29 8.85 0.20 6.48
CA ASN A 29 8.41 -0.55 7.67
C ASN A 29 7.07 -1.30 7.48
N PRO A 30 6.86 -2.03 6.36
CA PRO A 30 5.62 -2.75 6.14
C PRO A 30 5.53 -3.95 7.08
N TRP A 31 4.37 -4.18 7.67
CA TRP A 31 4.09 -5.38 8.46
C TRP A 31 2.60 -5.68 8.53
N VAL A 32 2.26 -6.95 8.68
CA VAL A 32 0.91 -7.46 8.92
C VAL A 32 0.88 -8.08 10.30
N ARG A 33 -0.17 -7.81 11.08
CA ARG A 33 -0.33 -8.43 12.39
C ARG A 33 -0.63 -9.91 12.24
N ALA A 34 0.14 -10.75 12.93
CA ALA A 34 -0.08 -12.19 12.98
C ALA A 34 -1.48 -12.51 13.55
N THR A 35 -2.07 -13.61 13.11
CA THR A 35 -3.39 -14.05 13.56
C THR A 35 -3.31 -15.40 14.25
N VAL A 36 -4.31 -15.67 15.08
CA VAL A 36 -4.53 -16.99 15.68
C VAL A 36 -5.54 -17.80 14.87
N GLN A 37 -5.60 -19.09 15.12
CA GLN A 37 -6.57 -19.98 14.46
C GLN A 37 -8.01 -19.49 14.69
N GLY A 38 -8.80 -19.44 13.61
CA GLY A 38 -10.19 -18.97 13.63
C GLY A 38 -10.35 -17.47 13.46
N GLN A 39 -9.30 -16.67 13.58
CA GLN A 39 -9.35 -15.23 13.32
C GLN A 39 -9.51 -14.96 11.82
N LYS A 40 -10.52 -14.19 11.44
CA LYS A 40 -10.90 -13.94 10.04
C LYS A 40 -10.47 -12.56 9.51
N ALA A 41 -9.90 -11.71 10.37
CA ALA A 41 -9.48 -10.38 9.96
C ALA A 41 -8.21 -9.95 10.68
N THR A 42 -7.40 -9.12 10.01
CA THR A 42 -6.19 -8.51 10.59
C THR A 42 -5.86 -7.19 9.90
N GLY A 43 -4.95 -6.42 10.52
CA GLY A 43 -4.45 -5.15 9.99
C GLY A 43 -3.07 -5.27 9.36
N ALA A 44 -2.87 -4.53 8.27
CA ALA A 44 -1.55 -4.27 7.71
C ALA A 44 -1.21 -2.79 7.83
N PHE A 45 0.06 -2.51 8.07
CA PHE A 45 0.59 -1.21 8.43
C PHE A 45 1.88 -0.93 7.67
N MET A 46 2.13 0.33 7.34
CA MET A 46 3.33 0.77 6.62
C MET A 46 3.37 2.30 6.56
N THR A 47 4.51 2.86 6.22
CA THR A 47 4.61 4.26 5.81
C THR A 47 4.68 4.31 4.28
N VAL A 48 3.80 5.09 3.66
CA VAL A 48 3.74 5.27 2.21
C VAL A 48 4.12 6.71 1.87
N THR A 49 5.09 6.88 0.98
CA THR A 49 5.50 8.20 0.49
C THR A 49 5.45 8.23 -1.02
N SER A 50 4.72 9.18 -1.59
CA SER A 50 4.67 9.43 -3.03
C SER A 50 5.54 10.63 -3.40
N LYS A 51 6.28 10.56 -4.51
CA LYS A 51 7.03 11.73 -5.02
C LYS A 51 6.12 12.83 -5.56
N GLU A 52 4.94 12.45 -6.06
CA GLU A 52 3.94 13.35 -6.62
C GLU A 52 2.63 13.23 -5.85
N ASN A 53 1.72 14.20 -6.01
CA ASN A 53 0.38 14.07 -5.44
C ASN A 53 -0.31 12.85 -6.06
N ALA A 54 -0.73 11.94 -5.21
CA ALA A 54 -1.35 10.68 -5.61
C ALA A 54 -2.41 10.27 -4.58
N LYS A 55 -3.05 9.13 -4.85
CA LYS A 55 -4.03 8.54 -3.94
C LYS A 55 -3.87 7.02 -3.94
N LEU A 56 -3.83 6.41 -2.78
CA LEU A 56 -3.98 4.97 -2.62
C LEU A 56 -5.46 4.63 -2.74
N VAL A 57 -5.88 4.10 -3.89
CA VAL A 57 -7.31 3.91 -4.19
C VAL A 57 -7.81 2.49 -3.94
N ALA A 58 -6.92 1.51 -3.92
CA ALA A 58 -7.26 0.13 -3.58
C ALA A 58 -6.04 -0.64 -3.10
N VAL A 59 -6.29 -1.69 -2.33
CA VAL A 59 -5.30 -2.71 -1.96
C VAL A 59 -5.93 -4.08 -2.17
N SER A 60 -5.13 -5.05 -2.59
CA SER A 60 -5.56 -6.44 -2.73
C SER A 60 -4.50 -7.40 -2.21
N SER A 61 -4.93 -8.59 -1.84
CA SER A 61 -4.04 -9.68 -1.42
C SER A 61 -4.69 -11.04 -1.68
N PRO A 62 -3.94 -12.05 -2.12
CA PRO A 62 -4.48 -13.40 -2.33
C PRO A 62 -4.85 -14.11 -1.02
N VAL A 63 -4.38 -13.63 0.15
CA VAL A 63 -4.62 -14.25 1.46
C VAL A 63 -5.95 -13.85 2.08
N ALA A 64 -6.63 -12.82 1.56
CA ALA A 64 -7.90 -12.30 2.06
C ALA A 64 -8.96 -12.23 0.95
N GLY A 65 -10.21 -12.40 1.30
CA GLY A 65 -11.34 -12.23 0.37
C GLY A 65 -11.69 -10.76 0.16
N ILE A 66 -11.50 -9.93 1.20
CA ILE A 66 -11.80 -8.51 1.20
C ILE A 66 -10.60 -7.75 1.77
N VAL A 67 -10.15 -6.70 1.07
CA VAL A 67 -9.09 -5.81 1.54
C VAL A 67 -9.55 -4.37 1.36
N GLU A 68 -9.54 -3.61 2.45
CA GLU A 68 -10.01 -2.22 2.46
C GLU A 68 -9.03 -1.30 3.17
N ILE A 69 -9.03 -0.02 2.79
CA ILE A 69 -8.32 1.04 3.49
C ILE A 69 -9.30 1.62 4.52
N HIS A 70 -8.90 1.62 5.78
CA HIS A 70 -9.70 2.13 6.88
C HIS A 70 -9.02 3.30 7.59
N GLU A 71 -9.83 4.12 8.26
CA GLU A 71 -9.36 5.12 9.20
C GLU A 71 -10.03 4.91 10.57
N MET A 72 -9.31 5.29 11.62
CA MET A 72 -9.85 5.41 12.96
C MET A 72 -10.20 6.88 13.22
N LYS A 73 -11.46 7.16 13.51
CA LYS A 73 -11.94 8.50 13.85
C LYS A 73 -12.54 8.53 15.25
N MET A 74 -12.28 9.61 15.98
CA MET A 74 -13.00 9.90 17.20
C MET A 74 -14.37 10.49 16.85
N ASP A 75 -15.44 9.87 17.34
CA ASP A 75 -16.81 10.37 17.23
C ASP A 75 -17.44 10.37 18.61
N LYS A 76 -17.65 11.55 19.19
CA LYS A 76 -18.24 11.76 20.53
C LYS A 76 -17.60 10.84 21.59
N ASP A 77 -16.28 10.93 21.75
CA ASP A 77 -15.46 10.15 22.71
C ASP A 77 -15.39 8.63 22.44
N VAL A 78 -15.88 8.16 21.30
CA VAL A 78 -15.77 6.78 20.87
C VAL A 78 -14.91 6.68 19.61
N MET A 79 -13.91 5.80 19.63
CA MET A 79 -13.11 5.49 18.43
C MET A 79 -13.94 4.61 17.49
N LYS A 80 -14.21 5.12 16.29
CA LYS A 80 -14.90 4.40 15.23
C LYS A 80 -13.95 4.10 14.07
N MET A 81 -14.06 2.91 13.53
CA MET A 81 -13.39 2.48 12.32
C MET A 81 -14.32 2.65 11.12
N ALA A 82 -13.84 3.26 10.06
CA ALA A 82 -14.60 3.48 8.83
C ALA A 82 -13.74 3.18 7.60
N ALA A 83 -14.33 2.53 6.61
CA ALA A 83 -13.68 2.36 5.31
C ALA A 83 -13.55 3.71 4.58
N LEU A 84 -12.48 3.84 3.79
CA LEU A 84 -12.22 4.97 2.91
C LEU A 84 -12.51 4.58 1.45
N PRO A 85 -13.76 4.62 1.00
CA PRO A 85 -14.14 4.17 -0.34
C PRO A 85 -13.53 5.03 -1.46
N ASN A 86 -13.18 6.27 -1.14
CA ASN A 86 -12.51 7.20 -2.06
C ASN A 86 -10.98 7.12 -2.00
N GLY A 87 -10.43 6.16 -1.24
CA GLY A 87 -8.99 6.00 -1.06
C GLY A 87 -8.36 7.00 -0.10
N LEU A 88 -7.04 6.89 0.08
CA LEU A 88 -6.22 7.68 0.99
C LEU A 88 -5.32 8.62 0.20
N ASP A 89 -5.38 9.92 0.48
CA ASP A 89 -4.52 10.92 -0.17
C ASP A 89 -3.05 10.73 0.22
N LEU A 90 -2.18 10.81 -0.77
CA LEU A 90 -0.73 10.75 -0.65
C LEU A 90 -0.12 12.05 -1.18
N PRO A 91 0.02 13.10 -0.33
CA PRO A 91 0.60 14.36 -0.74
C PRO A 91 2.07 14.19 -1.17
N ALA A 92 2.48 14.93 -2.20
CA ALA A 92 3.83 14.87 -2.75
C ALA A 92 4.92 15.04 -1.68
N GLY A 93 5.86 14.10 -1.61
CA GLY A 93 7.01 14.14 -0.70
C GLY A 93 6.68 13.96 0.79
N LYS A 94 5.42 13.77 1.16
CA LYS A 94 5.02 13.60 2.57
C LYS A 94 4.80 12.13 2.91
N PRO A 95 5.40 11.61 3.98
CA PRO A 95 5.10 10.29 4.48
C PRO A 95 3.68 10.25 5.05
N VAL A 96 2.92 9.23 4.68
CA VAL A 96 1.59 8.93 5.23
C VAL A 96 1.70 7.61 6.00
N ASP A 97 1.46 7.68 7.30
CA ASP A 97 1.59 6.54 8.20
C ASP A 97 0.27 5.78 8.31
N LEU A 98 0.30 4.52 7.89
CA LEU A 98 -0.72 3.55 8.20
C LEU A 98 -0.25 2.78 9.45
N LYS A 99 -0.87 3.06 10.59
CA LYS A 99 -0.47 2.52 11.90
C LYS A 99 -1.69 2.22 12.78
N PRO A 100 -1.56 1.37 13.81
CA PRO A 100 -2.63 1.12 14.76
C PRO A 100 -3.19 2.43 15.34
N GLY A 101 -4.52 2.56 15.36
CA GLY A 101 -5.20 3.76 15.84
C GLY A 101 -5.30 4.92 14.84
N SER A 102 -4.87 4.73 13.61
CA SER A 102 -4.92 5.72 12.53
C SER A 102 -5.42 5.06 11.24
N TYR A 103 -4.89 5.50 10.07
CA TYR A 103 -5.11 4.77 8.82
C TYR A 103 -4.49 3.38 8.90
N HIS A 104 -5.13 2.41 8.26
CA HIS A 104 -4.61 1.04 8.15
C HIS A 104 -5.28 0.31 7.00
N ILE A 105 -4.67 -0.80 6.58
CA ILE A 105 -5.25 -1.71 5.62
C ILE A 105 -5.86 -2.87 6.40
N MET A 106 -7.17 -3.11 6.22
CA MET A 106 -7.85 -4.27 6.79
C MET A 106 -7.87 -5.41 5.78
N LEU A 107 -7.37 -6.57 6.18
CA LEU A 107 -7.50 -7.83 5.50
C LEU A 107 -8.61 -8.61 6.18
N MET A 108 -9.70 -8.89 5.46
CA MET A 108 -10.89 -9.58 5.96
C MET A 108 -11.17 -10.82 5.13
N ASP A 109 -11.95 -11.72 5.69
CA ASP A 109 -12.20 -13.03 5.09
C ASP A 109 -10.89 -13.77 4.78
N LEU A 110 -10.04 -13.87 5.81
CA LEU A 110 -8.76 -14.57 5.71
C LEU A 110 -8.99 -16.06 5.40
N LYS A 111 -8.31 -16.53 4.36
CA LYS A 111 -8.41 -17.93 3.91
C LYS A 111 -7.70 -18.89 4.86
N LEU A 112 -6.59 -18.45 5.45
CA LEU A 112 -5.76 -19.20 6.40
C LEU A 112 -5.24 -18.26 7.49
N PRO A 113 -4.87 -18.79 8.68
CA PRO A 113 -4.16 -18.02 9.68
C PRO A 113 -2.83 -17.47 9.14
N LEU A 114 -2.50 -16.24 9.47
CA LEU A 114 -1.23 -15.62 9.11
C LEU A 114 -0.26 -15.78 10.27
N ASN A 115 0.63 -16.75 10.14
CA ASN A 115 1.62 -17.06 11.15
C ASN A 115 2.77 -16.05 11.11
N LYS A 116 3.40 -15.82 12.27
CA LYS A 116 4.63 -15.03 12.38
C LYS A 116 5.72 -15.58 11.43
N ASP A 117 6.59 -14.69 10.95
CA ASP A 117 7.77 -15.00 10.12
C ASP A 117 7.46 -15.47 8.68
N VAL A 118 6.19 -15.45 8.25
CA VAL A 118 5.83 -15.55 6.83
C VAL A 118 5.68 -14.15 6.22
N SER A 119 5.69 -14.05 4.90
CA SER A 119 5.37 -12.81 4.18
C SER A 119 4.13 -13.00 3.33
N VAL A 120 3.34 -11.94 3.23
CA VAL A 120 2.13 -11.91 2.40
C VAL A 120 2.26 -10.81 1.34
N PRO A 121 1.87 -11.08 0.08
CA PRO A 121 1.87 -10.08 -0.95
C PRO A 121 0.69 -9.13 -0.77
N LEU A 122 0.96 -7.83 -0.77
CA LEU A 122 -0.03 -6.77 -0.88
C LEU A 122 0.20 -6.02 -2.19
N THR A 123 -0.84 -5.89 -3.01
CA THR A 123 -0.81 -5.09 -4.23
C THR A 123 -1.54 -3.79 -3.99
N LEU A 124 -0.80 -2.70 -3.99
CA LEU A 124 -1.30 -1.34 -3.83
C LEU A 124 -1.64 -0.77 -5.20
N THR A 125 -2.85 -0.23 -5.37
CA THR A 125 -3.25 0.51 -6.58
C THR A 125 -3.20 1.99 -6.27
N ILE A 126 -2.31 2.70 -6.97
CA ILE A 126 -2.08 4.13 -6.80
C ILE A 126 -2.64 4.86 -8.01
N GLN A 127 -3.35 5.94 -7.77
CA GLN A 127 -3.85 6.84 -8.80
C GLN A 127 -3.10 8.17 -8.70
N ASP A 128 -2.55 8.64 -9.82
CA ASP A 128 -1.89 9.95 -9.91
C ASP A 128 -2.89 11.11 -10.05
N GLY A 129 -2.38 12.33 -10.04
CA GLY A 129 -3.19 13.54 -10.22
C GLY A 129 -3.88 13.65 -11.58
N ALA A 130 -3.46 12.89 -12.59
CA ALA A 130 -4.07 12.80 -13.91
C ALA A 130 -5.13 11.68 -13.99
N GLY A 131 -5.34 10.92 -12.89
CA GLY A 131 -6.29 9.83 -12.83
C GLY A 131 -5.73 8.48 -13.32
N LYS A 132 -4.47 8.41 -13.76
CA LYS A 132 -3.82 7.17 -14.20
C LYS A 132 -3.52 6.28 -13.00
N LYS A 133 -3.89 5.01 -13.11
CA LYS A 133 -3.63 4.00 -12.06
C LYS A 133 -2.37 3.20 -12.38
N SER A 134 -1.60 2.92 -11.34
CA SER A 134 -0.47 2.00 -11.37
C SER A 134 -0.56 1.05 -10.17
N GLN A 135 0.10 -0.09 -10.26
CA GLN A 135 0.11 -1.10 -9.20
C GLN A 135 1.54 -1.39 -8.76
N GLN A 136 1.70 -1.57 -7.45
CA GLN A 136 2.95 -2.00 -6.84
C GLN A 136 2.66 -3.11 -5.85
N THR A 137 3.30 -4.27 -6.05
CA THR A 137 3.21 -5.39 -5.12
C THR A 137 4.41 -5.39 -4.18
N VAL A 138 4.15 -5.52 -2.88
CA VAL A 138 5.16 -5.63 -1.84
C VAL A 138 4.98 -6.91 -1.05
N GLN A 139 6.08 -7.54 -0.65
CA GLN A 139 6.09 -8.65 0.28
C GLN A 139 6.14 -8.09 1.70
N VAL A 140 5.09 -8.30 2.46
CA VAL A 140 4.92 -7.71 3.79
C VAL A 140 5.09 -8.79 4.85
N PRO A 141 6.07 -8.66 5.76
CA PRO A 141 6.29 -9.65 6.80
C PRO A 141 5.13 -9.67 7.80
N VAL A 142 4.78 -10.87 8.25
CA VAL A 142 3.81 -11.08 9.33
C VAL A 142 4.55 -11.06 10.67
N SER A 143 4.09 -10.23 11.60
CA SER A 143 4.71 -10.04 12.92
C SER A 143 3.67 -9.91 14.03
N THR A 144 4.06 -10.22 15.25
CA THR A 144 3.24 -10.03 16.46
C THR A 144 3.33 -8.61 17.03
N SER A 145 4.37 -7.85 16.61
CA SER A 145 4.62 -6.48 17.05
C SER A 145 5.10 -5.62 15.90
N PRO A 146 4.95 -4.28 15.98
CA PRO A 146 5.51 -3.35 15.02
C PRO A 146 7.04 -3.54 14.89
N PRO A 147 7.62 -3.33 13.69
CA PRO A 147 9.06 -3.24 13.53
C PRO A 147 9.65 -2.14 14.43
N ALA A 148 10.91 -2.30 14.84
CA ALA A 148 11.63 -1.29 15.61
C ALA A 148 11.60 0.06 14.86
N GLY A 149 11.08 1.12 15.54
CA GLY A 149 10.90 2.46 14.95
C GLY A 149 9.44 2.89 14.71
N GLN A 150 8.47 1.98 14.77
CA GLN A 150 7.03 2.29 14.80
C GLN A 150 6.43 2.12 16.21
N GLY A 151 7.15 2.51 17.26
CA GLY A 151 6.65 2.44 18.62
C GLY A 151 5.32 3.20 18.75
N MET A 152 4.32 2.59 19.37
CA MET A 152 3.17 3.30 19.91
C MET A 152 3.71 4.42 20.78
N GLY A 153 3.35 5.69 20.47
CA GLY A 153 3.65 6.81 21.35
C GLY A 153 3.11 6.45 22.74
N MET A 154 3.99 6.10 23.66
CA MET A 154 3.63 6.00 25.05
C MET A 154 3.22 7.39 25.51
N HIS A 155 1.94 7.58 25.80
CA HIS A 155 1.53 8.66 26.67
C HIS A 155 2.26 8.43 28.00
N GLN A 156 3.32 9.20 28.24
CA GLN A 156 3.88 9.36 29.58
C GLN A 156 2.75 9.95 30.43
N GLY A 157 2.16 9.07 31.25
CA GLY A 157 1.26 9.50 32.31
C GLY A 157 2.01 10.43 33.24
N GLY A 158 1.49 11.65 33.39
CA GLY A 158 2.02 12.63 34.30
C GLY A 158 2.07 12.09 35.72
N GLU A 159 3.25 12.13 36.31
CA GLU A 159 3.51 11.82 37.70
C GLU A 159 2.83 12.89 38.58
N HIS A 160 1.71 12.55 39.21
CA HIS A 160 1.15 13.34 40.29
C HIS A 160 2.02 13.15 41.53
N LYS A 161 2.85 14.15 41.86
CA LYS A 161 3.45 14.27 43.18
C LYS A 161 2.38 14.78 44.17
N HIS A 162 2.14 13.98 45.19
CA HIS A 162 1.57 14.41 46.47
C HIS A 162 2.64 15.09 47.33
#